data_ee55613135a60800aa6a0272b3371a12
#
_entry.id   ee55613135a60800aa6a0272b3371a12
#
_cell.length_a   1.000
_cell.length_b   1.000
_cell.length_c   1.000
_cell.angle_alpha   90.00
_cell.angle_beta   90.00
_cell.angle_gamma   90.00
#
_symmetry.space_group_name_H-M   'P 1'
#
loop_
_entity.id
_entity.type
_entity.pdbx_description
1 polymer ?
#
loop_
_entity_poly.entity_id
_entity_poly.type
_entity_poly.pdbx_seq_one_letter_code
_entity_poly.pdbx_strand_id
1 'polypeptide(L)'
;MDAFYASVEQRDDPRLAGKPVIVGASPERRGVVCAASYEARAYGVRSAMPSRTAQRLCPDGVFIRPRMDVYRTESREIMARLATFGGQVEQVSVDEAYLDMSHRFEVFTREAVVELGRQMKAVIRAEMRLTASIGIGTNKLLAKIASDHGKPDGLFCITEEEKVAFLRPLPASAIHGVGKVTAEALARMGLRTIGDIQDYGGDLRAVAGSFATKLKAYAFGDDARALDLDGEVKSISAEETFERDTDDRRILVPALKEQARDIAAKLGKERLAGRTVQVKVRYSDFKTVTRQTSVEEPFEAAETIYAIACAILRREGVVDRPLRLIGLGVSGLVPPSTQMVFDFDEEGSLATCT
;
A
#
# COMPACT_ATOMS: atom_id res chain seq x y z
N MET A 1 4.62 8.48 8.84
CA MET A 1 3.89 9.50 9.63
C MET A 1 3.06 8.82 10.71
N ASP A 2 2.66 9.53 11.76
CA ASP A 2 1.86 8.98 12.84
C ASP A 2 0.37 9.23 12.59
N ALA A 3 -0.41 8.14 12.48
CA ALA A 3 -1.85 8.16 12.23
C ALA A 3 -2.26 9.15 11.11
N PHE A 4 -1.52 9.19 10.00
CA PHE A 4 -1.41 10.27 9.04
C PHE A 4 -2.74 10.96 8.69
N TYR A 5 -3.70 10.22 8.11
CA TYR A 5 -4.98 10.83 7.72
C TYR A 5 -5.72 11.43 8.91
N ALA A 6 -5.78 10.70 10.03
CA ALA A 6 -6.46 11.19 11.22
C ALA A 6 -5.75 12.41 11.83
N SER A 7 -4.42 12.45 11.78
CA SER A 7 -3.63 13.60 12.25
C SER A 7 -3.82 14.83 11.38
N VAL A 8 -3.94 14.67 10.04
CA VAL A 8 -4.29 15.78 9.13
C VAL A 8 -5.67 16.33 9.46
N GLU A 9 -6.67 15.46 9.69
CA GLU A 9 -8.01 15.92 10.07
C GLU A 9 -8.02 16.66 11.42
N GLN A 10 -7.32 16.13 12.43
CA GLN A 10 -7.21 16.79 13.75
C GLN A 10 -6.44 18.11 13.68
N ARG A 11 -5.45 18.24 12.79
CA ARG A 11 -4.71 19.49 12.54
C ARG A 11 -5.60 20.55 11.91
N ASP A 12 -6.35 20.16 10.89
CA ASP A 12 -7.16 21.06 10.07
C ASP A 12 -8.45 21.52 10.78
N ASP A 13 -9.01 20.67 11.64
CA ASP A 13 -10.18 21.01 12.45
C ASP A 13 -9.86 20.88 13.95
N PRO A 14 -9.58 22.01 14.66
CA PRO A 14 -9.28 21.99 16.09
C PRO A 14 -10.34 21.36 16.97
N ARG A 15 -11.60 21.25 16.49
CA ARG A 15 -12.69 20.60 17.23
C ARG A 15 -12.49 19.09 17.35
N LEU A 16 -11.61 18.52 16.53
CA LEU A 16 -11.25 17.09 16.52
C LEU A 16 -10.05 16.78 17.42
N ALA A 17 -9.35 17.79 17.91
CA ALA A 17 -8.18 17.59 18.78
C ALA A 17 -8.56 16.77 20.02
N GLY A 18 -7.81 15.71 20.29
CA GLY A 18 -8.01 14.81 21.42
C GLY A 18 -9.25 13.90 21.31
N LYS A 19 -9.99 13.95 20.18
CA LYS A 19 -11.13 13.06 19.94
C LYS A 19 -10.71 11.79 19.20
N PRO A 20 -11.43 10.68 19.40
CA PRO A 20 -11.21 9.47 18.63
C PRO A 20 -11.69 9.66 17.17
N VAL A 21 -10.77 10.04 16.28
CA VAL A 21 -11.04 10.27 14.86
C VAL A 21 -10.79 8.98 14.07
N ILE A 22 -11.77 8.63 13.23
CA ILE A 22 -11.76 7.44 12.37
C ILE A 22 -11.98 7.89 10.93
N VAL A 23 -10.92 7.89 10.13
CA VAL A 23 -11.01 8.22 8.72
C VAL A 23 -11.35 6.96 7.94
N GLY A 24 -12.44 6.97 7.17
CA GLY A 24 -12.87 5.82 6.42
C GLY A 24 -14.32 5.94 5.92
N ALA A 25 -14.90 4.80 5.55
CA ALA A 25 -16.30 4.76 5.17
C ALA A 25 -17.22 4.97 6.38
N SER A 26 -18.41 5.53 6.14
CA SER A 26 -19.47 5.59 7.15
C SER A 26 -19.81 4.19 7.67
N PRO A 27 -20.07 4.02 8.98
CA PRO A 27 -20.50 2.74 9.55
C PRO A 27 -21.84 2.21 8.99
N GLU A 28 -22.66 3.11 8.44
CA GLU A 28 -23.95 2.77 7.82
C GLU A 28 -23.78 2.06 6.48
N ARG A 29 -22.62 2.26 5.81
CA ARG A 29 -22.29 1.70 4.52
C ARG A 29 -21.29 0.54 4.65
N ARG A 30 -21.14 -0.24 3.58
CA ARG A 30 -20.04 -1.17 3.46
C ARG A 30 -18.74 -0.40 3.24
N GLY A 31 -17.74 -0.68 4.07
CA GLY A 31 -16.44 -0.08 3.97
C GLY A 31 -15.58 -0.33 5.20
N VAL A 32 -14.39 0.18 5.14
CA VAL A 32 -13.34 -0.05 6.13
C VAL A 32 -12.76 1.26 6.65
N VAL A 33 -12.11 1.16 7.81
CA VAL A 33 -11.26 2.21 8.36
C VAL A 33 -10.00 2.33 7.49
N CYS A 34 -9.70 3.53 7.02
CA CYS A 34 -8.44 3.85 6.33
C CYS A 34 -7.35 4.18 7.35
N ALA A 35 -7.66 5.07 8.31
CA ALA A 35 -6.76 5.43 9.40
C ALA A 35 -7.56 5.72 10.68
N ALA A 36 -6.93 5.50 11.83
CA ALA A 36 -7.49 5.80 13.14
C ALA A 36 -6.49 6.60 13.97
N SER A 37 -6.97 7.66 14.64
CA SER A 37 -6.17 8.42 15.59
C SER A 37 -5.74 7.57 16.77
N TYR A 38 -4.77 8.01 17.54
CA TYR A 38 -4.30 7.24 18.70
C TYR A 38 -5.38 7.11 19.77
N GLU A 39 -6.23 8.11 19.90
CA GLU A 39 -7.41 8.05 20.77
C GLU A 39 -8.37 6.94 20.32
N ALA A 40 -8.63 6.80 19.02
CA ALA A 40 -9.47 5.71 18.50
C ALA A 40 -8.79 4.34 18.63
N ARG A 41 -7.46 4.28 18.45
CA ARG A 41 -6.66 3.05 18.63
C ARG A 41 -6.71 2.51 20.06
N ALA A 42 -6.88 3.37 21.06
CA ALA A 42 -7.06 2.96 22.46
C ALA A 42 -8.31 2.07 22.65
N TYR A 43 -9.34 2.28 21.84
CA TYR A 43 -10.55 1.43 21.80
C TYR A 43 -10.38 0.16 20.95
N GLY A 44 -9.19 -0.09 20.41
CA GLY A 44 -8.91 -1.25 19.56
C GLY A 44 -9.22 -1.04 18.07
N VAL A 45 -9.58 0.18 17.63
CA VAL A 45 -9.82 0.49 16.23
C VAL A 45 -8.48 0.41 15.45
N ARG A 46 -8.50 -0.22 14.26
CA ARG A 46 -7.32 -0.39 13.40
C ARG A 46 -7.70 -0.20 11.93
N SER A 47 -6.72 0.16 11.12
CA SER A 47 -6.87 0.21 9.65
C SER A 47 -7.33 -1.15 9.10
N ALA A 48 -8.05 -1.13 7.99
CA ALA A 48 -8.72 -2.26 7.34
C ALA A 48 -9.85 -2.92 8.15
N MET A 49 -10.14 -2.46 9.39
CA MET A 49 -11.28 -2.93 10.17
C MET A 49 -12.59 -2.46 9.51
N PRO A 50 -13.65 -3.31 9.43
CA PRO A 50 -14.96 -2.84 8.99
C PRO A 50 -15.45 -1.66 9.83
N SER A 51 -15.93 -0.58 9.20
CA SER A 51 -16.35 0.66 9.90
C SER A 51 -17.44 0.40 10.93
N ARG A 52 -18.36 -0.53 10.65
CA ARG A 52 -19.39 -0.97 11.62
C ARG A 52 -18.79 -1.65 12.86
N THR A 53 -17.69 -2.36 12.72
CA THR A 53 -16.97 -2.96 13.86
C THR A 53 -16.26 -1.86 14.65
N ALA A 54 -15.62 -0.91 13.96
CA ALA A 54 -14.97 0.24 14.59
C ALA A 54 -15.97 1.08 15.42
N GLN A 55 -17.18 1.31 14.91
CA GLN A 55 -18.25 2.01 15.64
C GLN A 55 -18.67 1.27 16.92
N ARG A 56 -18.75 -0.05 16.87
CA ARG A 56 -19.08 -0.84 18.08
C ARG A 56 -17.99 -0.77 19.15
N LEU A 57 -16.72 -0.71 18.73
CA LEU A 57 -15.58 -0.60 19.65
C LEU A 57 -15.42 0.82 20.20
N CYS A 58 -15.72 1.82 19.39
CA CYS A 58 -15.60 3.24 19.73
C CYS A 58 -16.90 3.98 19.36
N PRO A 59 -17.96 3.89 20.22
CA PRO A 59 -19.26 4.50 19.91
C PRO A 59 -19.20 6.01 19.72
N ASP A 60 -18.32 6.70 20.47
CA ASP A 60 -18.11 8.15 20.39
C ASP A 60 -17.10 8.56 19.30
N GLY A 61 -16.68 7.61 18.47
CA GLY A 61 -15.74 7.83 17.38
C GLY A 61 -16.29 8.75 16.29
N VAL A 62 -15.51 9.76 15.93
CA VAL A 62 -15.87 10.70 14.86
C VAL A 62 -15.43 10.13 13.52
N PHE A 63 -16.42 9.68 12.72
CA PHE A 63 -16.15 9.14 11.39
C PHE A 63 -16.05 10.26 10.36
N ILE A 64 -14.94 10.28 9.62
CA ILE A 64 -14.64 11.29 8.59
C ILE A 64 -14.38 10.60 7.27
N ARG A 65 -15.00 11.09 6.19
CA ARG A 65 -14.72 10.61 4.84
C ARG A 65 -13.31 11.03 4.41
N PRO A 66 -12.51 10.12 3.81
CA PRO A 66 -11.15 10.44 3.37
C PRO A 66 -11.09 11.61 2.38
N ARG A 67 -10.21 12.58 2.63
CA ARG A 67 -9.88 13.69 1.72
C ARG A 67 -8.59 13.37 0.96
N MET A 68 -8.65 12.41 0.03
CA MET A 68 -7.45 11.85 -0.61
C MET A 68 -6.58 12.90 -1.32
N ASP A 69 -7.17 13.95 -1.86
CA ASP A 69 -6.43 15.02 -2.55
C ASP A 69 -5.57 15.83 -1.55
N VAL A 70 -6.12 16.12 -0.37
CA VAL A 70 -5.40 16.77 0.72
C VAL A 70 -4.24 15.88 1.16
N TYR A 71 -4.49 14.59 1.45
CA TYR A 71 -3.44 13.69 1.92
C TYR A 71 -2.31 13.51 0.91
N ARG A 72 -2.62 13.46 -0.39
CA ARG A 72 -1.59 13.39 -1.45
C ARG A 72 -0.77 14.69 -1.53
N THR A 73 -1.38 15.84 -1.33
CA THR A 73 -0.68 17.12 -1.31
C THR A 73 0.26 17.20 -0.11
N GLU A 74 -0.24 16.91 1.09
CA GLU A 74 0.58 16.84 2.31
C GLU A 74 1.74 15.86 2.17
N SER A 75 1.47 14.67 1.61
CA SER A 75 2.50 13.68 1.33
C SER A 75 3.63 14.23 0.46
N ARG A 76 3.29 14.88 -0.66
CA ARG A 76 4.30 15.49 -1.56
C ARG A 76 5.14 16.54 -0.85
N GLU A 77 4.52 17.36 -0.03
CA GLU A 77 5.22 18.38 0.74
C GLU A 77 6.15 17.75 1.78
N ILE A 78 5.71 16.74 2.51
CA ILE A 78 6.54 15.99 3.46
C ILE A 78 7.76 15.37 2.74
N MET A 79 7.54 14.70 1.60
CA MET A 79 8.64 14.09 0.83
C MET A 79 9.63 15.16 0.31
N ALA A 80 9.13 16.30 -0.12
CA ALA A 80 9.98 17.42 -0.52
C ALA A 80 10.87 17.93 0.64
N ARG A 81 10.32 18.06 1.88
CA ARG A 81 11.10 18.43 3.06
C ARG A 81 12.15 17.36 3.40
N LEU A 82 11.77 16.11 3.36
CA LEU A 82 12.72 15.01 3.62
C LEU A 82 13.88 15.02 2.61
N ALA A 83 13.59 15.27 1.33
CA ALA A 83 14.63 15.37 0.30
C ALA A 83 15.64 16.50 0.54
N THR A 84 15.28 17.58 1.25
CA THR A 84 16.22 18.69 1.57
C THR A 84 17.37 18.25 2.47
N PHE A 85 17.24 17.11 3.16
CA PHE A 85 18.32 16.54 3.95
C PHE A 85 19.40 15.86 3.10
N GLY A 86 19.22 15.76 1.78
CA GLY A 86 20.23 15.35 0.81
C GLY A 86 20.40 13.84 0.65
N GLY A 87 19.51 13.00 1.22
CA GLY A 87 19.50 11.55 1.04
C GLY A 87 18.76 11.12 -0.23
N GLN A 88 19.01 9.89 -0.66
CA GLN A 88 18.13 9.23 -1.63
C GLN A 88 16.83 8.85 -0.93
N VAL A 89 15.69 9.18 -1.55
CA VAL A 89 14.36 8.96 -0.97
C VAL A 89 13.60 7.92 -1.79
N GLU A 90 13.24 6.81 -1.17
CA GLU A 90 12.26 5.86 -1.69
C GLU A 90 10.92 6.11 -1.00
N GLN A 91 9.95 6.65 -1.71
CA GLN A 91 8.59 6.77 -1.20
C GLN A 91 7.87 5.43 -1.32
N VAL A 92 7.50 4.82 -0.18
CA VAL A 92 6.82 3.53 -0.13
C VAL A 92 5.30 3.67 -0.17
N SER A 93 4.79 4.72 0.47
CA SER A 93 3.35 5.05 0.50
C SER A 93 3.14 6.56 0.62
N VAL A 94 1.90 7.00 0.83
CA VAL A 94 1.59 8.43 1.06
C VAL A 94 2.17 8.96 2.37
N ASP A 95 2.55 8.10 3.30
CA ASP A 95 3.01 8.47 4.65
C ASP A 95 4.28 7.75 5.12
N GLU A 96 4.89 6.95 4.25
CA GLU A 96 6.10 6.20 4.55
C GLU A 96 7.16 6.40 3.46
N ALA A 97 8.40 6.60 3.88
CA ALA A 97 9.58 6.65 3.02
C ALA A 97 10.79 6.04 3.70
N TYR A 98 11.72 5.51 2.91
CA TYR A 98 13.09 5.25 3.32
C TYR A 98 14.00 6.34 2.80
N LEU A 99 14.99 6.70 3.59
CA LEU A 99 16.04 7.63 3.22
C LEU A 99 17.40 6.95 3.41
N ASP A 100 18.18 6.89 2.35
CA ASP A 100 19.58 6.50 2.47
C ASP A 100 20.42 7.75 2.72
N MET A 101 20.99 7.81 3.92
CA MET A 101 21.81 8.91 4.41
C MET A 101 23.29 8.54 4.50
N SER A 102 23.70 7.40 3.94
CA SER A 102 25.04 6.83 4.04
C SER A 102 26.13 7.83 3.64
N HIS A 103 25.91 8.58 2.58
CA HIS A 103 26.87 9.54 2.04
C HIS A 103 27.09 10.79 2.91
N ARG A 104 26.23 11.02 3.94
CA ARG A 104 26.35 12.21 4.82
C ARG A 104 27.35 12.03 5.94
N PHE A 105 27.84 10.82 6.17
CA PHE A 105 28.68 10.52 7.30
C PHE A 105 29.98 9.85 6.86
N GLU A 106 31.12 10.44 7.18
CA GLU A 106 32.42 9.78 7.06
C GLU A 106 32.58 8.70 8.15
N VAL A 107 32.03 8.95 9.33
CA VAL A 107 31.97 8.01 10.44
C VAL A 107 30.56 7.99 11.01
N PHE A 108 29.98 6.81 11.08
CA PHE A 108 28.67 6.62 11.68
C PHE A 108 28.78 6.55 13.20
N THR A 109 28.23 7.53 13.90
CA THR A 109 28.00 7.44 15.34
C THR A 109 26.50 7.47 15.61
N ARG A 110 26.06 6.76 16.66
CA ARG A 110 24.66 6.75 17.07
C ARG A 110 24.14 8.17 17.34
N GLU A 111 24.97 9.01 17.97
CA GLU A 111 24.63 10.39 18.30
C GLU A 111 24.37 11.21 17.06
N ALA A 112 25.22 11.11 16.04
CA ALA A 112 25.11 11.88 14.79
C ALA A 112 23.85 11.51 14.00
N VAL A 113 23.57 10.21 13.84
CA VAL A 113 22.38 9.77 13.09
C VAL A 113 21.08 10.06 13.85
N VAL A 114 21.08 9.95 15.18
CA VAL A 114 19.93 10.31 16.01
C VAL A 114 19.68 11.82 15.98
N GLU A 115 20.73 12.64 15.98
CA GLU A 115 20.59 14.09 15.86
C GLU A 115 19.98 14.49 14.50
N LEU A 116 20.41 13.86 13.42
CA LEU A 116 19.78 14.04 12.10
C LEU A 116 18.29 13.68 12.12
N GLY A 117 17.94 12.56 12.74
CA GLY A 117 16.55 12.15 12.93
C GLY A 117 15.73 13.18 13.73
N ARG A 118 16.30 13.80 14.78
CA ARG A 118 15.64 14.89 15.52
C ARG A 118 15.37 16.11 14.64
N GLN A 119 16.33 16.50 13.80
CA GLN A 119 16.19 17.61 12.88
C GLN A 119 15.07 17.35 11.87
N MET A 120 15.00 16.16 11.27
CA MET A 120 13.90 15.77 10.37
C MET A 120 12.54 15.87 11.07
N LYS A 121 12.40 15.33 12.27
CA LYS A 121 11.17 15.42 13.07
C LYS A 121 10.80 16.88 13.39
N ALA A 122 11.78 17.70 13.73
CA ALA A 122 11.58 19.11 14.05
C ALA A 122 11.04 19.89 12.83
N VAL A 123 11.58 19.65 11.63
CA VAL A 123 11.10 20.27 10.39
C VAL A 123 9.66 19.85 10.10
N ILE A 124 9.35 18.53 10.15
CA ILE A 124 7.98 18.06 9.93
C ILE A 124 7.00 18.68 10.95
N ARG A 125 7.39 18.76 12.22
CA ARG A 125 6.55 19.34 13.26
C ARG A 125 6.34 20.85 13.07
N ALA A 126 7.39 21.60 12.76
CA ALA A 126 7.33 23.05 12.62
C ALA A 126 6.54 23.47 11.37
N GLU A 127 6.81 22.82 10.23
CA GLU A 127 6.25 23.25 8.95
C GLU A 127 4.91 22.59 8.62
N MET A 128 4.74 21.30 8.97
CA MET A 128 3.54 20.55 8.64
C MET A 128 2.56 20.42 9.82
N ARG A 129 2.99 20.74 11.04
CA ARG A 129 2.23 20.56 12.30
C ARG A 129 1.73 19.12 12.47
N LEU A 130 2.53 18.16 12.01
CA LEU A 130 2.30 16.74 12.11
C LEU A 130 3.44 16.08 12.88
N THR A 131 3.25 14.83 13.32
CA THR A 131 4.30 14.03 13.93
C THR A 131 4.74 12.89 13.01
N ALA A 132 6.02 12.56 13.09
CA ALA A 132 6.59 11.42 12.42
C ALA A 132 7.39 10.58 13.40
N SER A 133 7.29 9.26 13.27
CA SER A 133 8.20 8.33 13.96
C SER A 133 9.30 7.90 13.00
N ILE A 134 10.55 8.11 13.41
CA ILE A 134 11.73 7.79 12.62
C ILE A 134 12.45 6.60 13.22
N GLY A 135 12.65 5.57 12.41
CA GLY A 135 13.51 4.44 12.73
C GLY A 135 14.83 4.53 11.96
N ILE A 136 15.91 4.32 12.64
CA ILE A 136 17.28 4.34 12.10
C ILE A 136 17.85 2.93 12.21
N GLY A 137 18.44 2.44 11.12
CA GLY A 137 19.06 1.14 11.06
C GLY A 137 19.97 1.01 9.84
N THR A 138 20.79 -0.02 9.81
CA THR A 138 21.74 -0.27 8.73
C THR A 138 21.10 -0.80 7.45
N ASN A 139 19.80 -1.10 7.49
CA ASN A 139 19.02 -1.54 6.34
C ASN A 139 17.52 -1.21 6.51
N LYS A 140 16.73 -1.42 5.45
CA LYS A 140 15.29 -1.11 5.39
C LYS A 140 14.47 -1.86 6.44
N LEU A 141 14.81 -3.13 6.71
CA LEU A 141 14.11 -3.94 7.71
C LEU A 141 14.28 -3.35 9.11
N LEU A 142 15.52 -3.06 9.52
CA LEU A 142 15.81 -2.52 10.84
C LEU A 142 15.21 -1.12 11.01
N ALA A 143 15.33 -0.25 10.00
CA ALA A 143 14.73 1.07 10.03
C ALA A 143 13.20 1.00 10.20
N LYS A 144 12.52 0.07 9.50
CA LYS A 144 11.07 -0.12 9.63
C LYS A 144 10.68 -0.61 11.03
N ILE A 145 11.36 -1.62 11.55
CA ILE A 145 11.10 -2.16 12.90
C ILE A 145 11.35 -1.09 13.96
N ALA A 146 12.45 -0.33 13.84
CA ALA A 146 12.78 0.77 14.74
C ALA A 146 11.69 1.86 14.74
N SER A 147 11.21 2.25 13.55
CA SER A 147 10.13 3.22 13.42
C SER A 147 8.85 2.76 14.11
N ASP A 148 8.44 1.50 13.89
CA ASP A 148 7.23 0.95 14.48
C ASP A 148 7.35 0.74 15.99
N HIS A 149 8.55 0.40 16.50
CA HIS A 149 8.84 0.25 17.94
C HIS A 149 8.73 1.59 18.68
N GLY A 150 9.15 2.68 18.02
CA GLY A 150 9.14 4.01 18.62
C GLY A 150 7.80 4.75 18.58
N LYS A 151 6.80 4.29 17.86
CA LYS A 151 5.50 4.99 17.69
C LYS A 151 4.73 5.17 19.02
N PRO A 152 4.02 6.30 19.20
CA PRO A 152 3.96 7.51 18.33
C PRO A 152 5.09 8.49 18.61
N ASP A 153 5.35 9.36 17.63
CA ASP A 153 6.29 10.48 17.70
C ASP A 153 7.69 10.09 18.18
N GLY A 154 8.08 8.85 17.86
CA GLY A 154 9.31 8.26 18.32
C GLY A 154 10.52 8.55 17.44
N LEU A 155 11.69 8.27 18.01
CA LEU A 155 12.96 8.23 17.30
C LEU A 155 13.76 7.07 17.90
N PHE A 156 13.99 6.03 17.12
CA PHE A 156 14.66 4.84 17.59
C PHE A 156 15.76 4.41 16.62
N CYS A 157 16.91 4.00 17.18
CA CYS A 157 18.06 3.54 16.40
C CYS A 157 18.43 2.12 16.81
N ILE A 158 18.55 1.24 15.83
CA ILE A 158 19.06 -0.13 15.98
C ILE A 158 20.41 -0.19 15.27
N THR A 159 21.48 -0.43 16.04
CA THR A 159 22.83 -0.59 15.49
C THR A 159 23.08 -2.01 15.00
N GLU A 160 24.16 -2.19 14.23
CA GLU A 160 24.55 -3.50 13.69
C GLU A 160 24.88 -4.49 14.80
N GLU A 161 25.53 -4.01 15.85
CA GLU A 161 26.00 -4.84 16.97
C GLU A 161 24.83 -5.34 17.83
N GLU A 162 23.76 -4.54 17.98
CA GLU A 162 22.65 -4.86 18.86
C GLU A 162 21.46 -5.54 18.12
N LYS A 163 21.44 -5.55 16.75
CA LYS A 163 20.27 -5.96 15.96
C LYS A 163 19.73 -7.33 16.34
N VAL A 164 20.58 -8.34 16.48
CA VAL A 164 20.15 -9.72 16.74
C VAL A 164 19.51 -9.83 18.13
N ALA A 165 20.14 -9.26 19.14
CA ALA A 165 19.62 -9.28 20.50
C ALA A 165 18.34 -8.45 20.64
N PHE A 166 18.27 -7.29 19.98
CA PHE A 166 17.09 -6.42 19.96
C PHE A 166 15.88 -7.10 19.31
N LEU A 167 16.10 -7.78 18.17
CA LEU A 167 15.03 -8.46 17.45
C LEU A 167 14.46 -9.67 18.20
N ARG A 168 15.29 -10.35 18.97
CA ARG A 168 14.97 -11.64 19.58
C ARG A 168 13.65 -11.69 20.38
N PRO A 169 13.33 -10.73 21.28
CA PRO A 169 12.09 -10.73 22.05
C PRO A 169 10.85 -10.29 21.25
N LEU A 170 11.02 -9.71 20.05
CA LEU A 170 9.90 -9.19 19.27
C LEU A 170 9.05 -10.32 18.71
N PRO A 171 7.72 -10.12 18.55
CA PRO A 171 6.87 -11.11 17.92
C PRO A 171 7.28 -11.34 16.46
N ALA A 172 7.14 -12.56 15.97
CA ALA A 172 7.45 -12.90 14.58
C ALA A 172 6.74 -11.99 13.56
N SER A 173 5.55 -11.49 13.89
CA SER A 173 4.78 -10.54 13.09
C SER A 173 5.40 -9.14 12.96
N ALA A 174 6.45 -8.82 13.74
CA ALA A 174 7.22 -7.59 13.56
C ALA A 174 8.08 -7.61 12.30
N ILE A 175 8.39 -8.79 11.77
CA ILE A 175 9.12 -8.92 10.50
C ILE A 175 8.22 -8.50 9.34
N HIS A 176 8.68 -7.54 8.55
CA HIS A 176 7.96 -7.13 7.34
C HIS A 176 7.77 -8.32 6.38
N GLY A 177 6.53 -8.55 5.94
CA GLY A 177 6.14 -9.71 5.15
C GLY A 177 5.51 -10.86 5.95
N VAL A 178 5.60 -10.84 7.28
CA VAL A 178 4.89 -11.78 8.16
C VAL A 178 3.51 -11.22 8.51
N GLY A 179 2.54 -11.46 7.63
CA GLY A 179 1.14 -11.12 7.89
C GLY A 179 0.47 -12.10 8.87
N LYS A 180 -0.79 -11.84 9.21
CA LYS A 180 -1.58 -12.63 10.16
C LYS A 180 -1.54 -14.15 9.89
N VAL A 181 -1.73 -14.56 8.63
CA VAL A 181 -1.76 -15.99 8.23
C VAL A 181 -0.41 -16.67 8.49
N THR A 182 0.68 -16.01 8.09
CA THR A 182 2.04 -16.53 8.32
C THR A 182 2.38 -16.56 9.80
N ALA A 183 2.02 -15.51 10.56
CA ALA A 183 2.24 -15.46 12.01
C ALA A 183 1.49 -16.59 12.74
N GLU A 184 0.22 -16.84 12.38
CA GLU A 184 -0.55 -17.95 12.94
C GLU A 184 0.04 -19.32 12.56
N ALA A 185 0.54 -19.49 11.33
CA ALA A 185 1.20 -20.72 10.90
C ALA A 185 2.51 -20.96 11.66
N LEU A 186 3.34 -19.92 11.84
CA LEU A 186 4.54 -19.98 12.68
C LEU A 186 4.21 -20.32 14.14
N ALA A 187 3.18 -19.68 14.70
CA ALA A 187 2.76 -19.94 16.08
C ALA A 187 2.32 -21.41 16.32
N ARG A 188 1.68 -22.05 15.31
CA ARG A 188 1.36 -23.48 15.38
C ARG A 188 2.60 -24.39 15.44
N MET A 189 3.75 -23.91 14.92
CA MET A 189 5.05 -24.59 15.06
C MET A 189 5.78 -24.22 16.35
N GLY A 190 5.20 -23.40 17.22
CA GLY A 190 5.85 -22.91 18.43
C GLY A 190 6.71 -21.66 18.21
N LEU A 191 6.79 -21.13 16.98
CA LEU A 191 7.61 -19.99 16.61
C LEU A 191 6.81 -18.68 16.74
N ARG A 192 6.82 -18.08 17.93
CA ARG A 192 6.05 -16.89 18.27
C ARG A 192 6.85 -15.62 18.21
N THR A 193 8.13 -15.70 18.56
CA THR A 193 9.07 -14.60 18.57
C THR A 193 10.07 -14.70 17.44
N ILE A 194 10.76 -13.61 17.15
CA ILE A 194 11.90 -13.62 16.21
C ILE A 194 13.02 -14.52 16.74
N GLY A 195 13.23 -14.55 18.06
CA GLY A 195 14.20 -15.45 18.70
C GLY A 195 13.90 -16.92 18.45
N ASP A 196 12.63 -17.33 18.47
CA ASP A 196 12.26 -18.71 18.13
C ASP A 196 12.64 -19.04 16.67
N ILE A 197 12.49 -18.07 15.75
CA ILE A 197 12.91 -18.25 14.35
C ILE A 197 14.43 -18.30 14.23
N GLN A 198 15.17 -17.49 15.01
CA GLN A 198 16.64 -17.52 15.06
C GLN A 198 17.16 -18.90 15.50
N ASP A 199 16.54 -19.48 16.51
CA ASP A 199 16.96 -20.77 17.09
C ASP A 199 16.45 -21.99 16.30
N TYR A 200 15.43 -21.80 15.44
CA TYR A 200 14.84 -22.89 14.70
C TYR A 200 15.76 -23.41 13.59
N GLY A 201 16.18 -24.66 13.70
CA GLY A 201 17.04 -25.34 12.73
C GLY A 201 16.31 -26.06 11.60
N GLY A 202 14.97 -26.09 11.63
CA GLY A 202 14.15 -26.80 10.63
C GLY A 202 13.82 -25.97 9.40
N ASP A 203 13.06 -26.57 8.47
CA ASP A 203 12.64 -25.93 7.23
C ASP A 203 11.38 -25.06 7.44
N LEU A 204 11.48 -23.78 7.11
CA LEU A 204 10.37 -22.82 7.18
C LEU A 204 9.52 -22.79 5.90
N ARG A 205 9.89 -23.53 4.84
CA ARG A 205 9.18 -23.49 3.55
C ARG A 205 7.74 -23.95 3.65
N ALA A 206 7.44 -24.87 4.57
CA ALA A 206 6.07 -25.35 4.79
C ALA A 206 5.09 -24.23 5.22
N VAL A 207 5.57 -23.16 5.87
CA VAL A 207 4.75 -22.05 6.36
C VAL A 207 4.98 -20.74 5.62
N ALA A 208 6.18 -20.51 5.09
CA ALA A 208 6.58 -19.27 4.45
C ALA A 208 6.84 -19.40 2.93
N GLY A 209 6.77 -20.62 2.38
CA GLY A 209 7.00 -20.85 0.94
C GLY A 209 8.35 -20.30 0.48
N SER A 210 8.36 -19.58 -0.62
CA SER A 210 9.57 -18.92 -1.16
C SER A 210 10.14 -17.82 -0.25
N PHE A 211 9.35 -17.31 0.68
CA PHE A 211 9.80 -16.30 1.64
C PHE A 211 10.67 -16.88 2.77
N ALA A 212 10.73 -18.19 2.95
CA ALA A 212 11.41 -18.86 4.07
C ALA A 212 12.89 -18.45 4.24
N THR A 213 13.65 -18.38 3.16
CA THR A 213 15.06 -17.96 3.18
C THR A 213 15.20 -16.52 3.64
N LYS A 214 14.36 -15.61 3.11
CA LYS A 214 14.32 -14.22 3.54
C LYS A 214 13.89 -14.09 4.99
N LEU A 215 12.87 -14.83 5.43
CA LEU A 215 12.39 -14.82 6.80
C LEU A 215 13.50 -15.17 7.79
N LYS A 216 14.32 -16.18 7.47
CA LYS A 216 15.46 -16.56 8.31
C LYS A 216 16.52 -15.45 8.36
N ALA A 217 16.89 -14.86 7.23
CA ALA A 217 17.82 -13.72 7.18
C ALA A 217 17.26 -12.52 7.98
N TYR A 218 15.99 -12.19 7.78
CA TYR A 218 15.31 -11.10 8.48
C TYR A 218 15.24 -11.30 10.00
N ALA A 219 15.15 -12.54 10.47
CA ALA A 219 15.22 -12.83 11.89
C ALA A 219 16.59 -12.46 12.52
N PHE A 220 17.65 -12.45 11.73
CA PHE A 220 18.98 -11.98 12.14
C PHE A 220 19.23 -10.49 11.82
N GLY A 221 18.24 -9.80 11.25
CA GLY A 221 18.33 -8.39 10.87
C GLY A 221 19.06 -8.15 9.56
N ASP A 222 19.20 -9.18 8.72
CA ASP A 222 19.89 -9.08 7.43
C ASP A 222 18.90 -8.79 6.31
N ASP A 223 19.04 -7.65 5.64
CA ASP A 223 18.23 -7.20 4.51
C ASP A 223 19.11 -6.51 3.47
N ALA A 224 19.37 -7.18 2.37
CA ALA A 224 20.25 -6.70 1.31
C ALA A 224 19.50 -5.84 0.25
N ARG A 225 18.23 -5.47 0.47
CA ARG A 225 17.48 -4.66 -0.49
C ARG A 225 18.05 -3.25 -0.56
N ALA A 226 18.42 -2.80 -1.74
CA ALA A 226 18.67 -1.38 -2.02
C ALA A 226 17.36 -0.58 -2.00
N LEU A 227 17.46 0.76 -2.03
CA LEU A 227 16.31 1.62 -2.28
C LEU A 227 15.80 1.42 -3.71
N ASP A 228 14.48 1.35 -3.86
CA ASP A 228 13.80 1.36 -5.15
C ASP A 228 13.46 2.82 -5.51
N LEU A 229 14.30 3.44 -6.32
CA LEU A 229 14.17 4.83 -6.71
C LEU A 229 13.32 5.02 -7.97
N ASP A 230 13.19 3.97 -8.77
CA ASP A 230 12.54 4.04 -10.09
C ASP A 230 11.02 3.83 -10.00
N GLY A 231 10.57 3.12 -8.97
CA GLY A 231 9.15 2.99 -8.64
C GLY A 231 8.24 2.57 -9.80
N GLU A 232 8.67 1.61 -10.63
CA GLU A 232 7.91 1.19 -11.81
C GLU A 232 6.48 0.76 -11.47
N VAL A 233 5.50 1.34 -12.18
CA VAL A 233 4.10 0.93 -12.10
C VAL A 233 3.94 -0.44 -12.74
N LYS A 234 3.66 -1.48 -11.94
CA LYS A 234 3.53 -2.87 -12.42
C LYS A 234 2.12 -3.24 -12.85
N SER A 235 1.12 -2.57 -12.27
CA SER A 235 -0.29 -2.79 -12.61
C SER A 235 -1.12 -1.57 -12.22
N ILE A 236 -2.24 -1.38 -12.92
CA ILE A 236 -3.25 -0.37 -12.62
C ILE A 236 -4.59 -1.08 -12.44
N SER A 237 -5.28 -0.80 -11.33
CA SER A 237 -6.56 -1.45 -11.04
C SER A 237 -7.58 -0.50 -10.45
N ALA A 238 -8.86 -0.90 -10.58
CA ALA A 238 -10.00 -0.29 -9.92
C ALA A 238 -10.93 -1.39 -9.44
N GLU A 239 -11.53 -1.22 -8.26
CA GLU A 239 -12.51 -2.19 -7.74
C GLU A 239 -13.59 -1.47 -6.94
N GLU A 240 -14.79 -2.05 -6.96
CA GLU A 240 -15.96 -1.53 -6.25
C GLU A 240 -16.59 -2.61 -5.39
N THR A 241 -16.86 -2.28 -4.13
CA THR A 241 -17.67 -3.11 -3.24
C THR A 241 -19.09 -2.56 -3.20
N PHE A 242 -20.06 -3.32 -3.67
CA PHE A 242 -21.46 -2.93 -3.72
C PHE A 242 -22.08 -2.83 -2.32
N GLU A 243 -23.00 -1.90 -2.12
CA GLU A 243 -23.75 -1.77 -0.85
C GLU A 243 -24.60 -3.02 -0.55
N ARG A 244 -25.13 -3.65 -1.60
CA ARG A 244 -25.82 -4.95 -1.54
C ARG A 244 -25.23 -5.86 -2.60
N ASP A 245 -25.14 -7.14 -2.29
CA ASP A 245 -24.67 -8.13 -3.26
C ASP A 245 -25.63 -8.16 -4.44
N THR A 246 -25.08 -8.20 -5.66
CA THR A 246 -25.89 -8.08 -6.89
C THR A 246 -25.31 -8.90 -8.03
N ASP A 247 -26.20 -9.45 -8.87
CA ASP A 247 -25.94 -10.04 -10.18
C ASP A 247 -26.65 -9.25 -11.31
N ASP A 248 -27.29 -8.13 -10.95
CA ASP A 248 -28.00 -7.28 -11.89
C ASP A 248 -27.04 -6.60 -12.86
N ARG A 249 -27.19 -6.94 -14.15
CA ARG A 249 -26.38 -6.36 -15.23
C ARG A 249 -26.52 -4.84 -15.32
N ARG A 250 -27.65 -4.27 -14.90
CA ARG A 250 -27.87 -2.80 -14.87
C ARG A 250 -26.96 -2.09 -13.87
N ILE A 251 -26.43 -2.83 -12.89
CA ILE A 251 -25.46 -2.34 -11.89
C ILE A 251 -24.04 -2.73 -12.32
N LEU A 252 -23.81 -3.99 -12.70
CA LEU A 252 -22.48 -4.51 -13.01
C LEU A 252 -21.86 -3.88 -14.26
N VAL A 253 -22.66 -3.65 -15.32
CA VAL A 253 -22.16 -3.08 -16.59
C VAL A 253 -21.67 -1.63 -16.43
N PRO A 254 -22.42 -0.71 -15.81
CA PRO A 254 -21.91 0.63 -15.53
C PRO A 254 -20.64 0.62 -14.67
N ALA A 255 -20.59 -0.17 -13.61
CA ALA A 255 -19.43 -0.29 -12.73
C ALA A 255 -18.17 -0.73 -13.51
N LEU A 256 -18.27 -1.76 -14.35
CA LEU A 256 -17.16 -2.22 -15.18
C LEU A 256 -16.71 -1.17 -16.20
N LYS A 257 -17.66 -0.45 -16.82
CA LYS A 257 -17.33 0.62 -17.78
C LYS A 257 -16.61 1.79 -17.09
N GLU A 258 -17.05 2.18 -15.91
CA GLU A 258 -16.40 3.22 -15.12
C GLU A 258 -14.98 2.81 -14.73
N GLN A 259 -14.80 1.59 -14.19
CA GLN A 259 -13.48 1.05 -13.88
C GLN A 259 -12.55 1.00 -15.11
N ALA A 260 -13.07 0.60 -16.27
CA ALA A 260 -12.28 0.59 -17.49
C ALA A 260 -11.83 2.00 -17.90
N ARG A 261 -12.70 3.03 -17.77
CA ARG A 261 -12.35 4.43 -18.03
C ARG A 261 -11.30 4.95 -17.05
N ASP A 262 -11.47 4.65 -15.76
CA ASP A 262 -10.51 5.04 -14.72
C ASP A 262 -9.12 4.45 -14.97
N ILE A 263 -9.07 3.19 -15.40
CA ILE A 263 -7.82 2.51 -15.73
C ILE A 263 -7.20 3.12 -16.98
N ALA A 264 -7.98 3.33 -18.05
CA ALA A 264 -7.50 3.95 -19.28
C ALA A 264 -6.96 5.38 -19.04
N ALA A 265 -7.66 6.18 -18.24
CA ALA A 265 -7.19 7.52 -17.86
C ALA A 265 -5.84 7.49 -17.11
N LYS A 266 -5.65 6.50 -16.22
CA LYS A 266 -4.38 6.32 -15.50
C LYS A 266 -3.27 5.82 -16.43
N LEU A 267 -3.57 4.87 -17.35
CA LEU A 267 -2.61 4.42 -18.36
C LEU A 267 -2.12 5.60 -19.22
N GLY A 268 -3.04 6.43 -19.71
CA GLY A 268 -2.69 7.62 -20.49
C GLY A 268 -1.85 8.62 -19.71
N LYS A 269 -2.17 8.87 -18.42
CA LYS A 269 -1.39 9.75 -17.55
C LYS A 269 0.06 9.25 -17.36
N GLU A 270 0.24 7.96 -17.17
CA GLU A 270 1.54 7.33 -16.97
C GLU A 270 2.25 7.02 -18.30
N ARG A 271 1.60 7.27 -19.46
CA ARG A 271 2.07 6.91 -20.81
C ARG A 271 2.42 5.43 -20.92
N LEU A 272 1.48 4.59 -20.49
CA LEU A 272 1.61 3.13 -20.49
C LEU A 272 0.46 2.50 -21.25
N ALA A 273 0.73 1.33 -21.85
CA ALA A 273 -0.25 0.41 -22.41
C ALA A 273 -0.14 -0.93 -21.71
N GLY A 274 -1.23 -1.68 -21.61
CA GLY A 274 -1.26 -2.97 -20.94
C GLY A 274 -1.38 -4.14 -21.92
N ARG A 275 -0.94 -5.31 -21.49
CA ARG A 275 -1.09 -6.58 -22.25
C ARG A 275 -1.99 -7.59 -21.58
N THR A 276 -2.31 -7.39 -20.31
CA THR A 276 -3.11 -8.36 -19.53
C THR A 276 -4.25 -7.65 -18.85
N VAL A 277 -5.48 -8.11 -19.08
CA VAL A 277 -6.67 -7.72 -18.31
C VAL A 277 -6.97 -8.79 -17.29
N GLN A 278 -7.20 -8.38 -16.06
CA GLN A 278 -7.60 -9.21 -14.94
C GLN A 278 -8.99 -8.77 -14.45
N VAL A 279 -9.87 -9.74 -14.20
CA VAL A 279 -11.16 -9.52 -13.54
C VAL A 279 -11.10 -10.20 -12.18
N LYS A 280 -11.53 -9.47 -11.14
CA LYS A 280 -11.65 -9.94 -9.77
C LYS A 280 -13.11 -9.87 -9.36
N VAL A 281 -13.67 -10.99 -8.88
CA VAL A 281 -14.99 -11.01 -8.27
C VAL A 281 -14.88 -11.55 -6.84
N ARG A 282 -15.72 -11.01 -5.96
CA ARG A 282 -15.87 -11.54 -4.59
C ARG A 282 -17.33 -11.74 -4.29
N TYR A 283 -17.65 -12.89 -3.73
CA TYR A 283 -19.01 -13.26 -3.34
C TYR A 283 -19.31 -12.89 -1.89
N SER A 284 -20.56 -13.12 -1.45
CA SER A 284 -21.03 -12.85 -0.09
C SER A 284 -20.26 -13.61 0.99
N ASP A 285 -19.81 -14.83 0.68
CA ASP A 285 -18.98 -15.68 1.54
C ASP A 285 -17.50 -15.26 1.60
N PHE A 286 -17.17 -14.12 1.01
CA PHE A 286 -15.80 -13.59 0.86
C PHE A 286 -14.87 -14.43 -0.01
N LYS A 287 -15.37 -15.50 -0.65
CA LYS A 287 -14.60 -16.21 -1.68
C LYS A 287 -14.30 -15.26 -2.83
N THR A 288 -13.01 -15.11 -3.13
CA THR A 288 -12.54 -14.26 -4.23
C THR A 288 -12.06 -15.13 -5.37
N VAL A 289 -12.49 -14.80 -6.58
CA VAL A 289 -12.04 -15.44 -7.81
C VAL A 289 -11.41 -14.36 -8.68
N THR A 290 -10.24 -14.68 -9.21
CA THR A 290 -9.52 -13.81 -10.16
C THR A 290 -9.28 -14.59 -11.44
N ARG A 291 -9.53 -13.95 -12.59
CA ARG A 291 -9.30 -14.49 -13.93
C ARG A 291 -8.63 -13.45 -14.79
N GLN A 292 -7.76 -13.88 -15.67
CA GLN A 292 -7.05 -12.95 -16.55
C GLN A 292 -6.90 -13.50 -17.97
N THR A 293 -6.66 -12.60 -18.89
CA THR A 293 -6.30 -12.89 -20.28
C THR A 293 -5.24 -11.92 -20.72
N SER A 294 -4.21 -12.43 -21.39
CA SER A 294 -3.18 -11.64 -22.03
C SER A 294 -3.40 -11.60 -23.54
N VAL A 295 -3.03 -10.48 -24.16
CA VAL A 295 -3.06 -10.26 -25.60
C VAL A 295 -1.67 -9.88 -26.11
N GLU A 296 -1.42 -10.12 -27.39
CA GLU A 296 -0.11 -9.82 -28.00
C GLU A 296 0.07 -8.32 -28.23
N GLU A 297 -0.98 -7.63 -28.70
CA GLU A 297 -0.95 -6.19 -28.94
C GLU A 297 -1.28 -5.42 -27.66
N PRO A 298 -0.43 -4.45 -27.25
CA PRO A 298 -0.70 -3.60 -26.12
C PRO A 298 -1.96 -2.74 -26.36
N PHE A 299 -2.71 -2.46 -25.32
CA PHE A 299 -3.92 -1.66 -25.36
C PHE A 299 -3.93 -0.60 -24.24
N GLU A 300 -4.62 0.51 -24.49
CA GLU A 300 -4.85 1.58 -23.51
C GLU A 300 -6.31 2.04 -23.47
N ALA A 301 -7.09 1.73 -24.54
CA ALA A 301 -8.46 2.18 -24.67
C ALA A 301 -9.41 1.50 -23.67
N ALA A 302 -10.31 2.30 -23.08
CA ALA A 302 -11.33 1.82 -22.14
C ALA A 302 -12.24 0.75 -22.74
N GLU A 303 -12.59 0.92 -24.02
CA GLU A 303 -13.45 0.00 -24.78
C GLU A 303 -12.82 -1.38 -24.91
N THR A 304 -11.50 -1.43 -25.17
CA THR A 304 -10.73 -2.68 -25.27
C THR A 304 -10.66 -3.38 -23.91
N ILE A 305 -10.33 -2.64 -22.83
CA ILE A 305 -10.29 -3.16 -21.46
C ILE A 305 -11.66 -3.77 -21.10
N TYR A 306 -12.74 -3.03 -21.35
CA TYR A 306 -14.10 -3.47 -21.08
C TYR A 306 -14.49 -4.72 -21.90
N ALA A 307 -14.16 -4.74 -23.19
CA ALA A 307 -14.47 -5.86 -24.09
C ALA A 307 -13.77 -7.15 -23.62
N ILE A 308 -12.48 -7.08 -23.30
CA ILE A 308 -11.70 -8.23 -22.77
C ILE A 308 -12.28 -8.68 -21.43
N ALA A 309 -12.61 -7.76 -20.52
CA ALA A 309 -13.23 -8.08 -19.24
C ALA A 309 -14.55 -8.83 -19.40
N CYS A 310 -15.43 -8.37 -20.33
CA CYS A 310 -16.68 -9.05 -20.65
C CYS A 310 -16.46 -10.46 -21.24
N ALA A 311 -15.44 -10.63 -22.06
CA ALA A 311 -15.06 -11.93 -22.61
C ALA A 311 -14.61 -12.90 -21.50
N ILE A 312 -13.79 -12.41 -20.54
CA ILE A 312 -13.37 -13.19 -19.36
C ILE A 312 -14.59 -13.60 -18.54
N LEU A 313 -15.46 -12.66 -18.18
CA LEU A 313 -16.64 -12.93 -17.35
C LEU A 313 -17.57 -13.97 -17.98
N ARG A 314 -17.76 -13.92 -19.31
CA ARG A 314 -18.58 -14.89 -20.03
C ARG A 314 -17.93 -16.28 -20.11
N ARG A 315 -16.64 -16.33 -20.47
CA ARG A 315 -15.89 -17.58 -20.61
C ARG A 315 -15.81 -18.35 -19.30
N GLU A 316 -15.56 -17.65 -18.20
CA GLU A 316 -15.35 -18.25 -16.89
C GLU A 316 -16.63 -18.45 -16.09
N GLY A 317 -17.75 -17.88 -16.52
CA GLY A 317 -19.05 -18.04 -15.84
C GLY A 317 -19.06 -17.54 -14.39
N VAL A 318 -18.19 -16.59 -14.03
CA VAL A 318 -17.98 -16.16 -12.63
C VAL A 318 -19.07 -15.27 -12.06
N VAL A 319 -20.08 -14.91 -12.84
CA VAL A 319 -21.31 -14.21 -12.38
C VAL A 319 -22.45 -15.23 -12.32
N ASP A 320 -22.26 -16.30 -11.57
CA ASP A 320 -23.22 -17.37 -11.33
C ASP A 320 -24.11 -17.12 -10.10
N ARG A 321 -23.77 -16.14 -9.30
CA ARG A 321 -24.46 -15.72 -8.08
C ARG A 321 -24.14 -14.26 -7.76
N PRO A 322 -24.91 -13.58 -6.85
CA PRO A 322 -24.69 -12.20 -6.53
C PRO A 322 -23.27 -11.90 -6.05
N LEU A 323 -22.69 -10.84 -6.60
CA LEU A 323 -21.34 -10.37 -6.31
C LEU A 323 -21.36 -9.32 -5.21
N ARG A 324 -20.45 -9.44 -4.25
CA ARG A 324 -20.13 -8.43 -3.26
C ARG A 324 -19.21 -7.34 -3.82
N LEU A 325 -18.27 -7.73 -4.69
CA LEU A 325 -17.28 -6.85 -5.29
C LEU A 325 -16.97 -7.29 -6.70
N ILE A 326 -16.77 -6.31 -7.57
CA ILE A 326 -16.17 -6.50 -8.89
C ILE A 326 -15.00 -5.55 -9.07
N GLY A 327 -13.94 -6.00 -9.73
CA GLY A 327 -12.76 -5.21 -10.01
C GLY A 327 -12.10 -5.58 -11.33
N LEU A 328 -11.46 -4.60 -11.94
CA LEU A 328 -10.61 -4.73 -13.11
C LEU A 328 -9.18 -4.37 -12.77
N GLY A 329 -8.24 -5.03 -13.44
CA GLY A 329 -6.83 -4.71 -13.38
C GLY A 329 -6.17 -4.87 -14.73
N VAL A 330 -5.17 -4.06 -14.99
CA VAL A 330 -4.31 -4.13 -16.18
C VAL A 330 -2.87 -4.27 -15.72
N SER A 331 -2.15 -5.22 -16.31
CA SER A 331 -0.75 -5.51 -16.02
C SER A 331 0.00 -5.88 -17.32
N GLY A 332 1.30 -6.23 -17.19
CA GLY A 332 2.14 -6.36 -18.37
C GLY A 332 2.30 -5.02 -19.06
N LEU A 333 2.58 -3.98 -18.24
CA LEU A 333 2.66 -2.61 -18.70
C LEU A 333 3.92 -2.38 -19.54
N VAL A 334 3.75 -1.70 -20.66
CA VAL A 334 4.79 -1.33 -21.62
C VAL A 334 4.56 0.11 -22.08
N PRO A 335 5.55 0.80 -22.65
CA PRO A 335 5.29 2.05 -23.35
C PRO A 335 4.23 1.86 -24.45
N PRO A 336 3.41 2.87 -24.73
CA PRO A 336 2.43 2.80 -25.84
C PRO A 336 3.15 2.51 -27.16
N SER A 337 2.50 1.72 -28.02
CA SER A 337 3.04 1.48 -29.37
C SER A 337 3.07 2.81 -30.13
N THR A 338 4.26 3.20 -30.59
CA THR A 338 4.43 4.37 -31.47
C THR A 338 4.27 3.99 -32.95
N GLN A 339 3.62 2.87 -33.25
CA GLN A 339 3.38 2.48 -34.61
C GLN A 339 2.39 3.51 -35.24
N MET A 340 2.91 4.36 -36.11
CA MET A 340 2.08 5.22 -36.94
C MET A 340 1.21 4.34 -37.83
N VAL A 341 -0.09 4.43 -37.69
CA VAL A 341 -1.03 3.91 -38.67
C VAL A 341 -1.05 4.92 -39.81
N PHE A 342 -0.49 4.53 -40.94
CA PHE A 342 -0.65 5.30 -42.17
C PHE A 342 -2.01 4.96 -42.77
N ASP A 343 -2.96 5.88 -42.70
CA ASP A 343 -4.17 5.81 -43.49
C ASP A 343 -3.82 6.20 -44.93
N PHE A 344 -3.89 5.23 -45.82
CA PHE A 344 -3.83 5.47 -47.24
C PHE A 344 -5.29 5.69 -47.72
N ASP A 345 -5.51 6.74 -48.52
CA ASP A 345 -6.75 6.89 -49.24
C ASP A 345 -6.93 5.79 -50.29
N GLU A 346 -8.12 5.64 -50.83
CA GLU A 346 -8.42 4.61 -51.82
C GLU A 346 -7.56 4.74 -53.12
N GLU A 347 -6.79 5.82 -53.29
CA GLU A 347 -5.85 6.07 -54.36
C GLU A 347 -4.38 5.78 -53.96
N GLY A 348 -4.10 5.32 -52.72
CA GLY A 348 -2.76 4.94 -52.29
C GLY A 348 -1.84 6.12 -51.94
N SER A 349 -2.39 7.33 -51.73
CA SER A 349 -1.66 8.52 -51.31
C SER A 349 -1.73 8.71 -49.79
N LEU A 350 -0.66 9.23 -49.18
CA LEU A 350 -0.63 9.55 -47.76
C LEU A 350 -1.64 10.70 -47.46
N ALA A 351 -2.68 10.45 -46.66
CA ALA A 351 -3.55 11.48 -46.16
C ALA A 351 -2.76 12.46 -45.30
N THR A 352 -2.69 13.72 -45.67
CA THR A 352 -2.08 14.78 -44.88
C THR A 352 -2.90 15.02 -43.62
N CYS A 353 -2.39 14.67 -42.45
CA CYS A 353 -2.94 15.11 -41.16
C CYS A 353 -2.86 16.65 -41.08
N THR A 354 -4.03 17.27 -41.06
CA THR A 354 -4.21 18.65 -40.57
C THR A 354 -4.42 18.65 -39.06
#